data_8d4494ea4eccf539cd3878473f249bca
#
_entry.id   8d4494ea4eccf539cd3878473f249bca
#
_cell.length_a   1.000
_cell.length_b   1.000
_cell.length_c   1.000
_cell.angle_alpha   90.00
_cell.angle_beta   90.00
_cell.angle_gamma   90.00
#
_symmetry.space_group_name_H-M   'P 1'
#
loop_
_entity.id
_entity.type
_entity.pdbx_description
1 polymer ?
#
loop_
_entity_poly.entity_id
_entity_poly.type
_entity_poly.pdbx_seq_one_letter_code
_entity_poly.pdbx_strand_id
1 'polypeptide(L)'
;MSSFKLKGFGLAMAAAGGFVLLPSIARADNEGRFESMDTNHDGKVSMEEHAAAASKMFDKMDANHDGRVTASEMEAAHKAITGHKAEKGEMTAADKIKMIDTNGDGVLTEEEHVRGARSMFEKMDTNGDGFLTKAEVQAGHDKFMHHKASK
;
A
#
# COMPACT_ATOMS: atom_id res chain seq x y z
N MET A 1 22.02 52.95 -27.86
CA MET A 1 21.66 52.55 -29.23
C MET A 1 21.31 51.07 -29.13
N SER A 2 20.19 50.55 -29.33
CA SER A 2 18.97 50.78 -30.02
C SER A 2 17.79 50.21 -29.24
N SER A 3 16.76 50.99 -29.17
CA SER A 3 15.43 50.61 -28.73
C SER A 3 14.82 49.57 -29.68
N PHE A 4 14.18 48.55 -29.17
CA PHE A 4 13.13 47.83 -29.88
C PHE A 4 11.85 47.83 -29.04
N LYS A 5 10.96 48.70 -29.46
CA LYS A 5 9.55 48.68 -29.09
C LYS A 5 8.90 47.51 -29.78
N LEU A 6 8.18 46.65 -29.09
CA LEU A 6 7.12 45.86 -29.70
C LEU A 6 5.79 46.17 -29.04
N LYS A 7 4.92 46.60 -29.90
CA LYS A 7 3.52 46.95 -29.69
C LYS A 7 2.69 45.69 -29.31
N GLY A 8 1.68 45.96 -28.50
CA GLY A 8 0.66 45.02 -28.08
C GLY A 8 -0.24 44.54 -29.21
N PHE A 9 -0.86 43.46 -28.89
CA PHE A 9 -2.16 42.92 -29.35
C PHE A 9 -2.57 41.99 -28.23
N GLY A 10 -3.61 42.19 -27.52
CA GLY A 10 -5.00 42.19 -27.92
C GLY A 10 -5.63 40.97 -27.27
N LEU A 11 -6.19 41.16 -26.14
CA LEU A 11 -7.38 40.60 -25.50
C LEU A 11 -8.06 39.44 -26.25
N ALA A 12 -8.14 38.30 -25.61
CA ALA A 12 -9.30 37.38 -25.67
C ALA A 12 -9.45 36.62 -24.36
N MET A 13 -10.45 37.01 -23.57
CA MET A 13 -11.04 36.24 -22.52
C MET A 13 -11.65 34.97 -23.12
N ALA A 14 -11.29 33.83 -22.56
CA ALA A 14 -12.14 32.66 -22.53
C ALA A 14 -12.03 32.03 -21.14
N ALA A 15 -13.02 32.33 -20.31
CA ALA A 15 -13.30 31.62 -19.10
C ALA A 15 -13.77 30.22 -19.49
N ALA A 16 -12.92 29.22 -19.32
CA ALA A 16 -13.34 27.84 -19.22
C ALA A 16 -12.83 27.34 -17.88
N GLY A 17 -13.73 27.23 -16.92
CA GLY A 17 -13.50 26.63 -15.63
C GLY A 17 -13.12 25.17 -15.79
N GLY A 18 -11.82 24.92 -15.94
CA GLY A 18 -11.25 23.60 -15.77
C GLY A 18 -11.11 23.35 -14.27
N PHE A 19 -12.07 22.66 -13.69
CA PHE A 19 -11.92 22.03 -12.39
C PHE A 19 -10.85 20.96 -12.57
N VAL A 20 -9.59 21.32 -12.33
CA VAL A 20 -8.49 20.37 -12.22
C VAL A 20 -8.77 19.58 -10.97
N LEU A 21 -9.42 18.42 -11.14
CA LEU A 21 -9.41 17.35 -10.16
C LEU A 21 -7.93 16.99 -9.97
N LEU A 22 -7.36 17.49 -8.87
CA LEU A 22 -6.08 16.98 -8.38
C LEU A 22 -6.30 15.48 -8.14
N PRO A 23 -5.53 14.60 -8.77
CA PRO A 23 -5.60 13.20 -8.42
C PRO A 23 -5.21 13.09 -6.95
N SER A 24 -6.10 12.52 -6.16
CA SER A 24 -5.86 12.27 -4.75
C SER A 24 -4.55 11.49 -4.60
N ILE A 25 -3.64 11.98 -3.79
CA ILE A 25 -2.33 11.37 -3.49
C ILE A 25 -2.50 9.88 -3.10
N ALA A 26 -3.59 9.54 -2.43
CA ALA A 26 -3.97 8.17 -2.10
C ALA A 26 -4.10 7.21 -3.30
N ARG A 27 -4.32 7.73 -4.50
CA ARG A 27 -4.45 6.91 -5.71
C ARG A 27 -3.09 6.48 -6.27
N ALA A 28 -2.06 7.32 -6.09
CA ALA A 28 -0.71 7.03 -6.55
C ALA A 28 -0.06 5.89 -5.73
N ASP A 29 -0.33 5.82 -4.42
CA ASP A 29 0.23 4.80 -3.53
C ASP A 29 -0.33 3.40 -3.86
N ASN A 30 -1.60 3.31 -4.24
CA ASN A 30 -2.23 2.05 -4.60
C ASN A 30 -1.82 1.55 -6.00
N GLU A 31 -1.56 2.46 -6.94
CA GLU A 31 -1.06 2.10 -8.27
C GLU A 31 0.34 1.51 -8.18
N GLY A 32 1.25 2.16 -7.47
CA GLY A 32 2.60 1.65 -7.27
C GLY A 32 2.65 0.31 -6.51
N ARG A 33 1.71 0.08 -5.61
CA ARG A 33 1.60 -1.19 -4.88
C ARG A 33 1.17 -2.33 -5.80
N PHE A 34 0.14 -2.14 -6.62
CA PHE A 34 -0.31 -3.15 -7.57
C PHE A 34 0.81 -3.51 -8.55
N GLU A 35 1.45 -2.53 -9.16
CA GLU A 35 2.55 -2.72 -10.11
C GLU A 35 3.77 -3.42 -9.48
N SER A 36 4.01 -3.19 -8.18
CA SER A 36 5.10 -3.86 -7.46
C SER A 36 4.83 -5.34 -7.18
N MET A 37 3.57 -5.75 -7.18
CA MET A 37 3.14 -7.15 -7.03
C MET A 37 3.00 -7.85 -8.36
N ASP A 38 2.42 -7.18 -9.38
CA ASP A 38 2.28 -7.68 -10.75
C ASP A 38 3.65 -7.71 -11.44
N THR A 39 4.41 -8.78 -11.19
CA THR A 39 5.80 -8.91 -11.67
C THR A 39 5.91 -9.34 -13.12
N ASN A 40 4.88 -9.99 -13.65
CA ASN A 40 4.79 -10.42 -15.03
C ASN A 40 4.09 -9.39 -15.95
N HIS A 41 3.50 -8.34 -15.35
CA HIS A 41 2.79 -7.25 -16.03
C HIS A 41 1.60 -7.73 -16.89
N ASP A 42 0.89 -8.74 -16.40
CA ASP A 42 -0.32 -9.25 -17.08
C ASP A 42 -1.60 -8.48 -16.67
N GLY A 43 -1.47 -7.51 -15.77
CA GLY A 43 -2.58 -6.70 -15.27
C GLY A 43 -3.39 -7.37 -14.17
N LYS A 44 -2.88 -8.46 -13.59
CA LYS A 44 -3.45 -9.20 -12.47
C LYS A 44 -2.34 -9.58 -11.49
N VAL A 45 -2.70 -9.88 -10.26
CA VAL A 45 -1.78 -10.41 -9.26
C VAL A 45 -2.22 -11.82 -8.90
N SER A 46 -1.38 -12.80 -9.18
CA SER A 46 -1.58 -14.19 -8.77
C SER A 46 -1.30 -14.38 -7.28
N MET A 47 -1.73 -15.53 -6.73
CA MET A 47 -1.40 -15.93 -5.36
C MET A 47 0.12 -15.98 -5.12
N GLU A 48 0.86 -16.48 -6.09
CA GLU A 48 2.33 -16.59 -6.04
C GLU A 48 2.99 -15.21 -6.01
N GLU A 49 2.55 -14.28 -6.85
CA GLU A 49 3.05 -12.91 -6.88
C GLU A 49 2.74 -12.16 -5.58
N HIS A 50 1.54 -12.34 -5.06
CA HIS A 50 1.15 -11.75 -3.77
C HIS A 50 1.97 -12.33 -2.62
N ALA A 51 2.21 -13.65 -2.60
CA ALA A 51 3.06 -14.30 -1.61
C ALA A 51 4.52 -13.87 -1.73
N ALA A 52 5.06 -13.76 -2.95
CA ALA A 52 6.42 -13.26 -3.18
C ALA A 52 6.58 -11.79 -2.74
N ALA A 53 5.56 -10.96 -2.95
CA ALA A 53 5.55 -9.60 -2.44
C ALA A 53 5.53 -9.56 -0.90
N ALA A 54 4.82 -10.49 -0.26
CA ALA A 54 4.82 -10.63 1.20
C ALA A 54 6.20 -11.03 1.73
N SER A 55 6.89 -12.00 1.11
CA SER A 55 8.27 -12.35 1.49
C SER A 55 9.21 -11.16 1.38
N LYS A 56 9.17 -10.42 0.27
CA LYS A 56 9.97 -9.19 0.11
C LYS A 56 9.64 -8.11 1.14
N MET A 57 8.40 -8.04 1.58
CA MET A 57 8.00 -7.11 2.64
C MET A 57 8.52 -7.58 3.99
N PHE A 58 8.50 -8.89 4.26
CA PHE A 58 9.09 -9.48 5.46
C PHE A 58 10.58 -9.14 5.57
N ASP A 59 11.38 -9.35 4.52
CA ASP A 59 12.80 -9.01 4.47
C ASP A 59 13.08 -7.54 4.79
N LYS A 60 12.18 -6.64 4.39
CA LYS A 60 12.30 -5.20 4.71
C LYS A 60 11.95 -4.87 6.15
N MET A 61 11.10 -5.66 6.78
CA MET A 61 10.72 -5.49 8.18
C MET A 61 11.73 -6.13 9.13
N ASP A 62 12.28 -7.29 8.75
CA ASP A 62 13.34 -8.00 9.49
C ASP A 62 14.69 -7.26 9.32
N ALA A 63 14.88 -6.24 10.15
CA ALA A 63 16.03 -5.35 10.05
C ALA A 63 17.36 -5.99 10.49
N ASN A 64 17.28 -6.99 11.38
CA ASN A 64 18.43 -7.69 11.92
C ASN A 64 18.71 -9.02 11.19
N HIS A 65 17.80 -9.44 10.29
CA HIS A 65 17.87 -10.66 9.50
C HIS A 65 17.99 -11.94 10.36
N ASP A 66 17.24 -11.96 11.47
CA ASP A 66 17.15 -13.15 12.33
C ASP A 66 15.99 -14.11 11.97
N GLY A 67 15.25 -13.80 10.92
CA GLY A 67 14.09 -14.56 10.44
C GLY A 67 12.81 -14.31 11.27
N ARG A 68 12.81 -13.25 12.08
CA ARG A 68 11.69 -12.87 12.93
C ARG A 68 11.45 -11.37 12.89
N VAL A 69 10.21 -10.97 12.80
CA VAL A 69 9.83 -9.56 12.88
C VAL A 69 9.18 -9.29 14.23
N THR A 70 9.84 -8.48 15.02
CA THR A 70 9.31 -7.98 16.30
C THR A 70 8.36 -6.80 16.09
N ALA A 71 7.57 -6.46 17.09
CA ALA A 71 6.71 -5.27 17.05
C ALA A 71 7.53 -3.98 16.84
N SER A 72 8.75 -3.90 17.36
CA SER A 72 9.63 -2.75 17.19
C SER A 72 10.12 -2.61 15.75
N GLU A 73 10.49 -3.70 15.10
CA GLU A 73 10.90 -3.74 13.69
C GLU A 73 9.74 -3.40 12.75
N MET A 74 8.56 -3.96 13.00
CA MET A 74 7.35 -3.63 12.25
C MET A 74 6.97 -2.15 12.41
N GLU A 75 7.10 -1.57 13.61
CA GLU A 75 6.86 -0.14 13.86
C GLU A 75 7.89 0.73 13.13
N ALA A 76 9.16 0.33 13.15
CA ALA A 76 10.23 1.04 12.44
C ALA A 76 10.01 1.02 10.92
N ALA A 77 9.64 -0.13 10.37
CA ALA A 77 9.30 -0.27 8.95
C ALA A 77 8.07 0.57 8.57
N HIS A 78 7.02 0.55 9.40
CA HIS A 78 5.84 1.39 9.20
C HIS A 78 6.21 2.88 9.16
N LYS A 79 7.02 3.32 10.13
CA LYS A 79 7.51 4.71 10.18
C LYS A 79 8.36 5.08 8.96
N ALA A 80 9.18 4.16 8.46
CA ALA A 80 10.01 4.39 7.28
C ALA A 80 9.17 4.59 6.01
N ILE A 81 8.02 3.91 5.91
CA ILE A 81 7.10 3.98 4.77
C ILE A 81 6.17 5.19 4.87
N THR A 82 5.60 5.44 6.04
CA THR A 82 4.55 6.47 6.24
C THR A 82 5.08 7.81 6.74
N GLY A 83 6.31 7.83 7.25
CA GLY A 83 6.92 9.01 7.86
C GLY A 83 6.50 9.27 9.31
N HIS A 84 5.52 8.54 9.84
CA HIS A 84 5.01 8.70 11.21
C HIS A 84 4.79 7.35 11.89
N LYS A 85 4.66 7.37 13.21
CA LYS A 85 4.21 6.20 13.97
C LYS A 85 2.70 6.01 13.80
N ALA A 86 2.21 4.79 14.07
CA ALA A 86 0.78 4.50 14.07
C ALA A 86 0.02 5.53 14.93
N GLU A 87 -0.99 6.16 14.35
CA GLU A 87 -1.79 7.18 15.01
C GLU A 87 -2.86 6.57 15.92
N LYS A 88 -3.43 7.42 16.78
CA LYS A 88 -4.50 6.99 17.70
C LYS A 88 -5.72 6.53 16.90
N GLY A 89 -6.00 5.24 16.94
CA GLY A 89 -7.11 4.59 16.21
C GLY A 89 -6.65 3.72 15.04
N GLU A 90 -5.36 3.71 14.74
CA GLU A 90 -4.73 2.73 13.86
C GLU A 90 -4.29 1.50 14.67
N MET A 91 -4.21 0.37 13.98
CA MET A 91 -3.69 -0.86 14.60
C MET A 91 -2.21 -0.71 14.90
N THR A 92 -1.82 -1.01 16.13
CA THR A 92 -0.41 -1.05 16.52
C THR A 92 0.33 -2.19 15.83
N ALA A 93 1.66 -2.12 15.75
CA ALA A 93 2.48 -3.22 15.23
C ALA A 93 2.22 -4.53 16.00
N ALA A 94 2.08 -4.46 17.32
CA ALA A 94 1.77 -5.61 18.15
C ALA A 94 0.38 -6.22 17.84
N ASP A 95 -0.64 -5.39 17.58
CA ASP A 95 -1.97 -5.88 17.20
C ASP A 95 -1.95 -6.53 15.82
N LYS A 96 -1.18 -5.99 14.89
CA LYS A 96 -1.00 -6.58 13.55
C LYS A 96 -0.32 -7.94 13.63
N ILE A 97 0.75 -8.06 14.42
CA ILE A 97 1.43 -9.34 14.66
C ILE A 97 0.44 -10.34 15.26
N LYS A 98 -0.26 -9.97 16.33
CA LYS A 98 -1.21 -10.85 17.02
C LYS A 98 -2.32 -11.42 16.11
N MET A 99 -2.66 -10.75 15.02
CA MET A 99 -3.66 -11.23 14.05
C MET A 99 -3.17 -12.38 13.19
N ILE A 100 -1.87 -12.48 12.96
CA ILE A 100 -1.24 -13.43 12.04
C ILE A 100 -0.25 -14.37 12.73
N ASP A 101 0.15 -14.04 13.93
CA ASP A 101 0.92 -14.90 14.86
C ASP A 101 0.07 -16.11 15.24
N THR A 102 0.39 -17.26 14.70
CA THR A 102 -0.37 -18.50 14.89
C THR A 102 0.12 -19.33 16.07
N ASN A 103 1.38 -19.13 16.47
CA ASN A 103 1.98 -19.84 17.59
C ASN A 103 1.90 -19.08 18.92
N GLY A 104 1.59 -17.77 18.86
CA GLY A 104 1.40 -16.92 20.04
C GLY A 104 2.71 -16.51 20.72
N ASP A 105 3.85 -16.53 20.01
CA ASP A 105 5.15 -16.16 20.57
C ASP A 105 5.43 -14.65 20.56
N GLY A 106 4.54 -13.86 19.96
CA GLY A 106 4.60 -12.40 19.92
C GLY A 106 5.56 -11.82 18.90
N VAL A 107 6.12 -12.64 18.03
CA VAL A 107 6.91 -12.25 16.86
C VAL A 107 6.29 -12.86 15.60
N LEU A 108 6.68 -12.36 14.45
CA LEU A 108 6.17 -12.81 13.17
C LEU A 108 7.30 -13.50 12.42
N THR A 109 7.10 -14.75 12.06
CA THR A 109 7.97 -15.49 11.15
C THR A 109 7.57 -15.23 9.69
N GLU A 110 8.49 -15.46 8.75
CA GLU A 110 8.17 -15.35 7.31
C GLU A 110 7.01 -16.26 6.91
N GLU A 111 6.98 -17.49 7.45
CA GLU A 111 5.91 -18.45 7.16
C GLU A 111 4.55 -17.95 7.62
N GLU A 112 4.46 -17.38 8.82
CA GLU A 112 3.22 -16.79 9.34
C GLU A 112 2.80 -15.57 8.53
N HIS A 113 3.74 -14.72 8.12
CA HIS A 113 3.48 -13.55 7.29
C HIS A 113 2.94 -13.96 5.91
N VAL A 114 3.58 -14.92 5.25
CA VAL A 114 3.13 -15.44 3.93
C VAL A 114 1.78 -16.13 4.07
N ARG A 115 1.55 -16.90 5.14
CA ARG A 115 0.24 -17.51 5.42
C ARG A 115 -0.84 -16.45 5.61
N GLY A 116 -0.54 -15.40 6.35
CA GLY A 116 -1.42 -14.24 6.51
C GLY A 116 -1.72 -13.56 5.18
N ALA A 117 -0.72 -13.39 4.32
CA ALA A 117 -0.88 -12.82 2.99
C ALA A 117 -1.80 -13.68 2.10
N ARG A 118 -1.66 -15.01 2.13
CA ARG A 118 -2.57 -15.91 1.40
C ARG A 118 -4.02 -15.80 1.88
N SER A 119 -4.23 -15.77 3.20
CA SER A 119 -5.58 -15.57 3.75
C SER A 119 -6.15 -14.18 3.37
N MET A 120 -5.30 -13.16 3.25
CA MET A 120 -5.71 -11.85 2.79
C MET A 120 -6.07 -11.87 1.30
N PHE A 121 -5.29 -12.56 0.47
CA PHE A 121 -5.57 -12.77 -0.95
C PHE A 121 -6.97 -13.36 -1.16
N GLU A 122 -7.30 -14.47 -0.49
CA GLU A 122 -8.60 -15.13 -0.57
C GLU A 122 -9.77 -14.20 -0.19
N LYS A 123 -9.54 -13.27 0.73
CA LYS A 123 -10.56 -12.28 1.14
C LYS A 123 -10.68 -11.10 0.17
N MET A 124 -9.64 -10.81 -0.57
CA MET A 124 -9.62 -9.76 -1.60
C MET A 124 -10.13 -10.27 -2.95
N ASP A 125 -9.87 -11.53 -3.27
CA ASP A 125 -10.42 -12.21 -4.45
C ASP A 125 -11.93 -12.41 -4.27
N THR A 126 -12.69 -11.38 -4.64
CA THR A 126 -14.14 -11.36 -4.43
C THR A 126 -14.91 -12.12 -5.49
N ASN A 127 -14.32 -12.34 -6.64
CA ASN A 127 -14.92 -13.06 -7.76
C ASN A 127 -14.51 -14.55 -7.78
N GLY A 128 -13.47 -14.95 -7.01
CA GLY A 128 -12.99 -16.31 -6.90
C GLY A 128 -12.28 -16.83 -8.16
N ASP A 129 -11.69 -15.92 -8.95
CA ASP A 129 -11.00 -16.33 -10.20
C ASP A 129 -9.52 -16.70 -9.97
N GLY A 130 -9.02 -16.60 -8.73
CA GLY A 130 -7.65 -16.93 -8.35
C GLY A 130 -6.63 -15.84 -8.66
N PHE A 131 -7.11 -14.64 -9.01
CA PHE A 131 -6.29 -13.47 -9.29
C PHE A 131 -6.86 -12.24 -8.60
N LEU A 132 -6.01 -11.27 -8.30
CA LEU A 132 -6.47 -9.96 -7.83
C LEU A 132 -6.36 -8.95 -8.96
N THR A 133 -7.45 -8.30 -9.25
CA THR A 133 -7.47 -7.11 -10.09
C THR A 133 -7.04 -5.88 -9.29
N LYS A 134 -6.65 -4.81 -9.98
CA LYS A 134 -6.33 -3.52 -9.35
C LYS A 134 -7.46 -3.02 -8.44
N ALA A 135 -8.72 -3.23 -8.85
CA ALA A 135 -9.89 -2.84 -8.06
C ALA A 135 -10.04 -3.66 -6.77
N GLU A 136 -9.76 -4.96 -6.81
CA GLU A 136 -9.81 -5.86 -5.64
C GLU A 136 -8.69 -5.56 -4.66
N VAL A 137 -7.47 -5.31 -5.13
CA VAL A 137 -6.35 -4.86 -4.29
C VAL A 137 -6.69 -3.54 -3.60
N GLN A 138 -7.25 -2.58 -4.32
CA GLN A 138 -7.65 -1.29 -3.75
C GLN A 138 -8.76 -1.43 -2.71
N ALA A 139 -9.83 -2.15 -3.03
CA ALA A 139 -10.96 -2.37 -2.12
C ALA A 139 -10.55 -3.16 -0.87
N GLY A 140 -9.67 -4.16 -1.04
CA GLY A 140 -9.14 -4.94 0.07
C GLY A 140 -8.29 -4.09 1.00
N HIS A 141 -7.39 -3.27 0.46
CA HIS A 141 -6.57 -2.37 1.25
C HIS A 141 -7.41 -1.40 2.08
N ASP A 142 -8.40 -0.74 1.47
CA ASP A 142 -9.30 0.19 2.16
C ASP A 142 -10.06 -0.48 3.30
N LYS A 143 -10.54 -1.70 3.08
CA LYS A 143 -11.28 -2.48 4.07
C LYS A 143 -10.41 -2.89 5.27
N PHE A 144 -9.14 -3.25 5.04
CA PHE A 144 -8.25 -3.70 6.10
C PHE A 144 -7.56 -2.56 6.84
N MET A 145 -7.29 -1.43 6.17
CA MET A 145 -6.66 -0.28 6.82
C MET A 145 -7.63 0.58 7.61
N HIS A 146 -8.92 0.60 7.22
CA HIS A 146 -9.96 1.36 7.90
C HIS A 146 -10.80 0.54 8.88
N HIS A 147 -10.31 -0.60 9.34
CA HIS A 147 -10.96 -1.31 10.45
C HIS A 147 -10.79 -0.49 11.73
N LYS A 148 -11.62 0.56 11.87
CA LYS A 148 -11.86 1.19 13.16
C LYS A 148 -12.24 0.09 14.12
N ALA A 149 -11.46 -0.06 15.20
CA ALA A 149 -11.83 -0.88 16.31
C ALA A 149 -13.28 -0.56 16.69
N SER A 150 -14.20 -1.43 16.30
CA SER A 150 -15.57 -1.41 16.79
C SER A 150 -15.49 -1.63 18.30
N LYS A 151 -16.02 -0.66 19.03
CA LYS A 151 -16.23 -0.72 20.47
C LYS A 151 -17.03 -1.95 20.85
#